data_c3d194c97c416b1f4e2da257eb39dd5e
#
_entry.id   c3d194c97c416b1f4e2da257eb39dd5e
#
_cell.length_a   1.000
_cell.length_b   1.000
_cell.length_c   1.000
_cell.angle_alpha   90.00
_cell.angle_beta   90.00
_cell.angle_gamma   90.00
#
_symmetry.space_group_name_H-M   'P 1'
#
loop_
_entity.id
_entity.type
_entity.pdbx_description
1 polymer ?
#
loop_
_entity_poly.entity_id
_entity_poly.type
_entity_poly.pdbx_seq_one_letter_code
_entity_poly.pdbx_strand_id
1 'polypeptide(L)'
;MKICVYAICKNERQFVERWVRSMREADYVVALDTGSTDGTVEALRAQGVSVSEKVISPWRFDAARNESMKLIPADADVCVCTDLDEEFAPGWRAALEAQWRPGAQRGRYRYTWSFNPDGSEGTVLWPDKIHARSGYKWVYPVHEVLAREDGRSETAAEVVVLQGVQLNHHPDPTKSRAQYLPLLELSVLENPDDARTAHYLGREYMFHRQWRKCIEMLTLHLNMPGATWREERCASCRFIARAHANLGERRDARAALFRAIAEAPWLREPYFEMARLLLNDGEFAGAAFMARLALAIQTRPEVYISEDAAWGDELPRLLERAQTELKRTLLIK
;
A
#
# COMPACT_ATOMS: atom_id res chain seq x y z
N MET A 1 -7.15 25.87 14.98
CA MET A 1 -7.47 25.03 13.80
C MET A 1 -8.45 23.95 14.26
N LYS A 2 -9.53 23.73 13.51
CA LYS A 2 -10.49 22.64 13.79
C LYS A 2 -10.21 21.45 12.89
N ILE A 3 -10.03 20.28 13.48
CA ILE A 3 -9.68 19.04 12.80
C ILE A 3 -10.85 18.08 12.86
N CYS A 4 -11.23 17.52 11.71
CA CYS A 4 -12.22 16.48 11.60
C CYS A 4 -11.60 15.17 11.12
N VAL A 5 -11.69 14.10 11.91
CA VAL A 5 -11.42 12.74 11.46
C VAL A 5 -12.70 12.16 10.87
N TYR A 6 -12.58 11.55 9.67
CA TYR A 6 -13.69 10.89 9.01
C TYR A 6 -13.30 9.51 8.50
N ALA A 7 -14.24 8.57 8.56
CA ALA A 7 -14.03 7.20 8.17
C ALA A 7 -15.25 6.60 7.46
N ILE A 8 -15.03 5.52 6.73
CA ILE A 8 -16.08 4.59 6.33
C ILE A 8 -15.92 3.30 7.12
N CYS A 9 -17.01 2.61 7.44
CA CYS A 9 -16.93 1.34 8.15
C CYS A 9 -17.99 0.33 7.69
N LYS A 10 -17.68 -0.96 7.90
CA LYS A 10 -18.62 -2.06 7.78
C LYS A 10 -18.13 -3.28 8.56
N ASN A 11 -18.88 -3.70 9.58
CA ASN A 11 -18.58 -4.84 10.43
C ASN A 11 -17.17 -4.76 11.05
N GLU A 12 -16.93 -3.70 11.81
CA GLU A 12 -15.63 -3.39 12.43
C GLU A 12 -15.70 -3.14 13.93
N ARG A 13 -16.71 -3.72 14.59
CA ARG A 13 -16.99 -3.59 16.03
C ARG A 13 -15.74 -3.76 16.90
N GLN A 14 -14.88 -4.68 16.54
CA GLN A 14 -13.67 -5.02 17.27
C GLN A 14 -12.62 -3.90 17.31
N PHE A 15 -12.63 -2.98 16.36
CA PHE A 15 -11.66 -1.88 16.26
C PHE A 15 -12.14 -0.58 16.89
N VAL A 16 -13.45 -0.43 17.12
CA VAL A 16 -14.09 0.82 17.52
C VAL A 16 -13.43 1.47 18.74
N GLU A 17 -13.18 0.71 19.82
CA GLU A 17 -12.62 1.27 21.06
C GLU A 17 -11.22 1.86 20.86
N ARG A 18 -10.34 1.11 20.17
CA ARG A 18 -8.97 1.52 19.88
C ARG A 18 -8.97 2.75 18.97
N TRP A 19 -9.72 2.67 17.86
CA TRP A 19 -9.82 3.75 16.89
C TRP A 19 -10.32 5.04 17.55
N VAL A 20 -11.47 5.03 18.21
CA VAL A 20 -12.04 6.21 18.85
C VAL A 20 -11.09 6.81 19.88
N ARG A 21 -10.42 5.97 20.70
CA ARG A 21 -9.45 6.45 21.69
C ARG A 21 -8.31 7.25 21.04
N SER A 22 -7.79 6.79 19.92
CA SER A 22 -6.69 7.46 19.21
C SER A 22 -7.15 8.71 18.44
N MET A 23 -8.42 8.78 18.04
CA MET A 23 -8.98 9.93 17.32
C MET A 23 -9.50 11.06 18.22
N ARG A 24 -9.50 10.87 19.55
CA ARG A 24 -10.04 11.87 20.53
C ARG A 24 -9.32 13.21 20.56
N GLU A 25 -8.14 13.30 19.97
CA GLU A 25 -7.42 14.57 19.84
C GLU A 25 -8.08 15.49 18.78
N ALA A 26 -8.92 14.98 17.88
CA ALA A 26 -9.66 15.78 16.90
C ALA A 26 -10.84 16.52 17.54
N ASP A 27 -11.27 17.62 16.90
CA ASP A 27 -12.47 18.35 17.32
C ASP A 27 -13.75 17.61 16.93
N TYR A 28 -13.71 16.90 15.81
CA TYR A 28 -14.83 16.14 15.27
C TYR A 28 -14.36 14.74 14.85
N VAL A 29 -15.18 13.74 15.17
CA VAL A 29 -15.00 12.36 14.68
C VAL A 29 -16.32 11.90 14.08
N VAL A 30 -16.31 11.60 12.79
CA VAL A 30 -17.51 11.21 12.04
C VAL A 30 -17.26 9.89 11.30
N ALA A 31 -18.29 9.07 11.16
CA ALA A 31 -18.19 7.81 10.42
C ALA A 31 -19.41 7.61 9.53
N LEU A 32 -19.18 7.10 8.33
CA LEU A 32 -20.22 6.57 7.46
C LEU A 32 -20.23 5.05 7.58
N ASP A 33 -21.28 4.51 8.16
CA ASP A 33 -21.53 3.07 8.16
C ASP A 33 -22.18 2.65 6.84
N THR A 34 -21.62 1.62 6.21
CA THR A 34 -22.06 1.15 4.88
C THR A 34 -22.87 -0.15 4.95
N GLY A 35 -23.44 -0.46 6.11
CA GLY A 35 -24.34 -1.57 6.36
C GLY A 35 -23.75 -2.63 7.27
N SER A 36 -23.30 -2.22 8.47
CA SER A 36 -22.89 -3.12 9.54
C SER A 36 -24.06 -3.86 10.17
N THR A 37 -23.78 -5.06 10.67
CA THR A 37 -24.73 -5.95 11.34
C THR A 37 -24.19 -6.54 12.66
N ASP A 38 -22.98 -6.12 13.06
CA ASP A 38 -22.21 -6.68 14.18
C ASP A 38 -22.20 -5.77 15.43
N GLY A 39 -22.97 -4.68 15.44
CA GLY A 39 -22.99 -3.71 16.53
C GLY A 39 -21.93 -2.61 16.42
N THR A 40 -21.30 -2.44 15.24
CA THR A 40 -20.35 -1.36 14.96
C THR A 40 -20.96 0.02 15.20
N VAL A 41 -22.18 0.27 14.68
CA VAL A 41 -22.88 1.56 14.77
C VAL A 41 -23.16 1.94 16.22
N GLU A 42 -23.74 1.02 16.99
CA GLU A 42 -24.05 1.21 18.40
C GLU A 42 -22.79 1.53 19.22
N ALA A 43 -21.71 0.81 18.92
CA ALA A 43 -20.44 1.02 19.62
C ALA A 43 -19.81 2.38 19.33
N LEU A 44 -19.83 2.84 18.08
CA LEU A 44 -19.35 4.16 17.68
C LEU A 44 -20.16 5.27 18.36
N ARG A 45 -21.49 5.18 18.30
CA ARG A 45 -22.40 6.15 18.94
C ARG A 45 -22.24 6.21 20.46
N ALA A 46 -22.06 5.05 21.11
CA ALA A 46 -21.83 5.00 22.56
C ALA A 46 -20.53 5.69 22.99
N GLN A 47 -19.57 5.85 22.08
CA GLN A 47 -18.32 6.57 22.32
C GLN A 47 -18.32 8.02 21.80
N GLY A 48 -19.48 8.53 21.37
CA GLY A 48 -19.67 9.93 20.97
C GLY A 48 -19.30 10.23 19.51
N VAL A 49 -19.08 9.21 18.68
CA VAL A 49 -18.87 9.40 17.23
C VAL A 49 -20.19 9.76 16.55
N SER A 50 -20.17 10.74 15.66
CA SER A 50 -21.32 11.05 14.80
C SER A 50 -21.36 10.03 13.65
N VAL A 51 -22.39 9.17 13.64
CA VAL A 51 -22.51 8.08 12.66
C VAL A 51 -23.72 8.30 11.76
N SER A 52 -23.49 8.33 10.46
CA SER A 52 -24.50 8.23 9.42
C SER A 52 -24.48 6.84 8.80
N GLU A 53 -25.64 6.33 8.42
CA GLU A 53 -25.79 5.01 7.82
C GLU A 53 -26.25 5.16 6.37
N LYS A 54 -25.51 4.56 5.43
CA LYS A 54 -25.88 4.57 4.02
C LYS A 54 -25.24 3.42 3.26
N VAL A 55 -26.04 2.53 2.72
CA VAL A 55 -25.57 1.48 1.82
C VAL A 55 -25.16 2.10 0.48
N ILE A 56 -23.96 1.74 0.01
CA ILE A 56 -23.42 2.16 -1.29
C ILE A 56 -23.63 1.00 -2.28
N SER A 57 -24.37 1.25 -3.36
CA SER A 57 -24.66 0.23 -4.37
C SER A 57 -24.67 0.84 -5.78
N PRO A 58 -23.93 0.30 -6.77
CA PRO A 58 -22.90 -0.75 -6.56
C PRO A 58 -21.79 -0.29 -5.64
N TRP A 59 -21.12 -1.24 -4.98
CA TRP A 59 -20.04 -0.90 -4.04
C TRP A 59 -18.82 -0.30 -4.75
N ARG A 60 -18.36 0.84 -4.23
CA ARG A 60 -17.13 1.53 -4.64
C ARG A 60 -16.56 2.25 -3.43
N PHE A 61 -15.26 2.15 -3.21
CA PHE A 61 -14.62 2.85 -2.08
C PHE A 61 -14.63 4.36 -2.24
N ASP A 62 -14.35 4.89 -3.42
CA ASP A 62 -14.39 6.33 -3.71
C ASP A 62 -15.78 6.93 -3.46
N ALA A 63 -16.84 6.24 -3.88
CA ALA A 63 -18.21 6.69 -3.63
C ALA A 63 -18.53 6.72 -2.12
N ALA A 64 -18.14 5.70 -1.38
CA ALA A 64 -18.32 5.65 0.07
C ALA A 64 -17.53 6.76 0.79
N ARG A 65 -16.27 6.98 0.41
CA ARG A 65 -15.45 8.06 1.00
C ARG A 65 -15.97 9.45 0.63
N ASN A 66 -16.42 9.67 -0.60
CA ASN A 66 -17.04 10.95 -0.99
C ASN A 66 -18.34 11.19 -0.23
N GLU A 67 -19.11 10.16 0.07
CA GLU A 67 -20.30 10.28 0.90
C GLU A 67 -19.93 10.59 2.36
N SER A 68 -18.87 9.97 2.90
CA SER A 68 -18.40 10.27 4.26
C SER A 68 -17.88 11.69 4.40
N MET A 69 -17.28 12.28 3.37
CA MET A 69 -16.82 13.68 3.37
C MET A 69 -17.97 14.69 3.57
N LYS A 70 -19.20 14.33 3.21
CA LYS A 70 -20.37 15.19 3.43
C LYS A 70 -20.75 15.33 4.90
N LEU A 71 -20.26 14.43 5.75
CA LEU A 71 -20.48 14.46 7.20
C LEU A 71 -19.55 15.44 7.92
N ILE A 72 -18.50 15.90 7.25
CA ILE A 72 -17.50 16.80 7.83
C ILE A 72 -18.16 18.16 8.11
N PRO A 73 -18.09 18.69 9.35
CA PRO A 73 -18.64 20.00 9.70
C PRO A 73 -18.08 21.11 8.82
N ALA A 74 -18.91 22.13 8.54
CA ALA A 74 -18.57 23.23 7.64
C ALA A 74 -17.42 24.10 8.17
N ASP A 75 -17.22 24.10 9.48
CA ASP A 75 -16.19 24.87 10.18
C ASP A 75 -14.91 24.07 10.47
N ALA A 76 -14.77 22.87 9.92
CA ALA A 76 -13.52 22.14 9.94
C ALA A 76 -12.50 22.78 8.99
N ASP A 77 -11.27 22.94 9.44
CA ASP A 77 -10.16 23.48 8.64
C ASP A 77 -9.40 22.35 7.92
N VAL A 78 -9.15 21.24 8.65
CA VAL A 78 -8.36 20.11 8.20
C VAL A 78 -9.14 18.82 8.38
N CYS A 79 -9.10 17.98 7.38
CA CYS A 79 -9.77 16.70 7.32
C CYS A 79 -8.75 15.55 7.32
N VAL A 80 -9.00 14.53 8.11
CA VAL A 80 -8.12 13.37 8.27
C VAL A 80 -8.94 12.12 7.95
N CYS A 81 -8.62 11.47 6.83
CA CYS A 81 -9.26 10.21 6.48
C CYS A 81 -8.52 9.03 7.11
N THR A 82 -9.26 8.18 7.80
CA THR A 82 -8.74 6.94 8.40
C THR A 82 -9.68 5.77 8.14
N ASP A 83 -9.20 4.56 8.42
CA ASP A 83 -10.00 3.34 8.54
C ASP A 83 -10.08 2.92 10.01
N LEU A 84 -11.09 2.12 10.40
CA LEU A 84 -11.27 1.77 11.83
C LEU A 84 -10.19 0.83 12.38
N ASP A 85 -9.48 0.14 11.50
CA ASP A 85 -8.32 -0.69 11.86
C ASP A 85 -7.01 0.10 11.96
N GLU A 86 -7.07 1.43 11.91
CA GLU A 86 -5.93 2.34 12.05
C GLU A 86 -5.92 3.02 13.43
N GLU A 87 -4.73 3.33 13.95
CA GLU A 87 -4.52 3.97 15.25
C GLU A 87 -3.43 5.03 15.17
N PHE A 88 -3.73 6.28 15.50
CA PHE A 88 -2.70 7.32 15.66
C PHE A 88 -1.90 7.13 16.94
N ALA A 89 -0.59 7.38 16.84
CA ALA A 89 0.24 7.58 18.02
C ALA A 89 -0.17 8.87 18.76
N PRO A 90 -0.08 8.89 20.12
CA PRO A 90 -0.45 10.08 20.90
C PRO A 90 0.34 11.33 20.50
N GLY A 91 -0.32 12.49 20.55
CA GLY A 91 0.28 13.79 20.21
C GLY A 91 0.26 14.13 18.73
N TRP A 92 -0.40 13.33 17.90
CA TRP A 92 -0.50 13.54 16.46
C TRP A 92 -1.13 14.89 16.09
N ARG A 93 -2.12 15.35 16.88
CA ARG A 93 -2.76 16.66 16.68
C ARG A 93 -1.77 17.80 16.84
N ALA A 94 -1.02 17.80 17.94
CA ALA A 94 -0.04 18.86 18.22
C ALA A 94 1.06 18.88 17.13
N ALA A 95 1.51 17.71 16.67
CA ALA A 95 2.47 17.59 15.60
C ALA A 95 1.92 18.12 14.26
N LEU A 96 0.65 17.85 13.95
CA LEU A 96 -0.03 18.37 12.77
C LEU A 96 -0.18 19.89 12.84
N GLU A 97 -0.70 20.42 13.94
CA GLU A 97 -0.95 21.86 14.12
C GLU A 97 0.35 22.69 14.03
N ALA A 98 1.46 22.16 14.57
CA ALA A 98 2.76 22.84 14.51
C ALA A 98 3.33 22.97 13.08
N GLN A 99 2.89 22.13 12.15
CA GLN A 99 3.45 22.05 10.81
C GLN A 99 2.47 22.46 9.70
N TRP A 100 1.17 22.48 9.99
CA TRP A 100 0.16 22.92 9.03
C TRP A 100 0.22 24.43 8.84
N ARG A 101 0.94 24.85 7.82
CA ARG A 101 1.18 26.28 7.52
C ARG A 101 0.08 26.90 6.66
N PRO A 102 -0.07 28.23 6.65
CA PRO A 102 -0.95 28.91 5.71
C PRO A 102 -0.66 28.51 4.24
N GLY A 103 -1.69 28.19 3.51
CA GLY A 103 -1.58 27.70 2.13
C GLY A 103 -1.35 26.18 1.99
N ALA A 104 -1.11 25.46 3.07
CA ALA A 104 -1.09 23.99 3.05
C ALA A 104 -2.45 23.46 2.62
N GLN A 105 -2.43 22.50 1.71
CA GLN A 105 -3.63 21.84 1.19
C GLN A 105 -3.63 20.35 1.48
N ARG A 106 -2.44 19.74 1.62
CA ARG A 106 -2.28 18.29 1.78
C ARG A 106 -1.12 17.96 2.73
N GLY A 107 -1.31 16.95 3.58
CA GLY A 107 -0.33 16.49 4.55
C GLY A 107 0.10 15.06 4.30
N ARG A 108 1.42 14.84 4.17
CA ARG A 108 2.04 13.51 4.18
C ARG A 108 2.48 13.18 5.58
N TYR A 109 2.21 11.96 6.02
CA TYR A 109 2.54 11.49 7.35
C TYR A 109 3.08 10.07 7.33
N ARG A 110 3.74 9.68 8.40
CA ARG A 110 4.33 8.34 8.53
C ARG A 110 3.23 7.32 8.83
N TYR A 111 3.24 6.21 8.08
CA TYR A 111 2.24 5.16 8.18
C TYR A 111 2.91 3.79 8.23
N THR A 112 2.73 3.07 9.35
CA THR A 112 3.19 1.69 9.48
C THR A 112 2.08 0.75 9.01
N TRP A 113 2.27 0.21 7.81
CA TRP A 113 1.32 -0.71 7.18
C TRP A 113 1.31 -2.09 7.84
N SER A 114 2.46 -2.60 8.26
CA SER A 114 2.60 -3.91 8.88
C SER A 114 3.63 -3.88 10.00
N PHE A 115 3.47 -4.81 10.94
CA PHE A 115 4.44 -5.07 11.99
C PHE A 115 5.00 -6.48 11.85
N ASN A 116 6.26 -6.67 12.19
CA ASN A 116 6.92 -7.95 12.29
C ASN A 116 6.43 -8.72 13.54
N PRO A 117 6.61 -10.05 13.62
CA PRO A 117 6.22 -10.83 14.80
C PRO A 117 6.86 -10.39 16.13
N ASP A 118 8.00 -9.72 16.07
CA ASP A 118 8.70 -9.16 17.24
C ASP A 118 8.20 -7.77 17.65
N GLY A 119 7.19 -7.24 16.94
CA GLY A 119 6.61 -5.91 17.18
C GLY A 119 7.35 -4.76 16.51
N SER A 120 8.46 -5.01 15.84
CA SER A 120 9.14 -3.99 15.03
C SER A 120 8.35 -3.66 13.77
N GLU A 121 8.59 -2.47 13.21
CA GLU A 121 7.89 -2.05 12.00
C GLU A 121 8.34 -2.86 10.78
N GLY A 122 7.38 -3.33 10.01
CA GLY A 122 7.57 -3.98 8.72
C GLY A 122 7.58 -2.98 7.57
N THR A 123 6.50 -2.94 6.81
CA THR A 123 6.35 -1.98 5.69
C THR A 123 5.89 -0.63 6.20
N VAL A 124 6.65 0.41 5.88
CA VAL A 124 6.34 1.81 6.19
C VAL A 124 6.18 2.59 4.90
N LEU A 125 5.22 3.53 4.88
CA LEU A 125 4.96 4.41 3.75
C LEU A 125 4.50 5.80 4.21
N TRP A 126 4.40 6.75 3.27
CA TRP A 126 4.04 8.14 3.54
C TRP A 126 2.81 8.54 2.72
N PRO A 127 1.59 8.14 3.16
CA PRO A 127 0.35 8.54 2.51
C PRO A 127 0.05 10.02 2.75
N ASP A 128 -0.93 10.52 2.00
CA ASP A 128 -1.33 11.92 2.00
C ASP A 128 -2.86 12.07 2.13
N LYS A 129 -3.47 11.30 3.06
CA LYS A 129 -4.91 11.31 3.35
C LYS A 129 -5.35 12.44 4.31
N ILE A 130 -4.45 13.36 4.69
CA ILE A 130 -4.76 14.59 5.44
C ILE A 130 -4.87 15.74 4.44
N HIS A 131 -5.98 16.49 4.48
CA HIS A 131 -6.25 17.51 3.47
C HIS A 131 -7.06 18.70 4.00
N ALA A 132 -7.03 19.81 3.28
CA ALA A 132 -7.89 20.96 3.52
C ALA A 132 -9.37 20.56 3.33
N ARG A 133 -10.28 21.29 3.98
CA ARG A 133 -11.72 20.98 4.00
C ARG A 133 -12.37 20.89 2.63
N SER A 134 -11.93 21.67 1.67
CA SER A 134 -12.56 21.79 0.35
C SER A 134 -11.58 21.61 -0.80
N GLY A 135 -12.10 21.38 -2.01
CA GLY A 135 -11.33 21.26 -3.24
C GLY A 135 -10.81 19.84 -3.51
N TYR A 136 -11.30 18.83 -2.76
CA TYR A 136 -10.89 17.44 -2.89
C TYR A 136 -12.07 16.49 -3.07
N LYS A 137 -11.81 15.41 -3.80
CA LYS A 137 -12.69 14.25 -3.96
C LYS A 137 -11.87 12.97 -3.99
N TRP A 138 -12.46 11.87 -3.58
CA TRP A 138 -11.90 10.54 -3.78
C TRP A 138 -12.21 10.03 -5.18
N VAL A 139 -11.25 9.38 -5.80
CA VAL A 139 -11.36 8.79 -7.14
C VAL A 139 -10.83 7.37 -7.11
N TYR A 140 -11.28 6.55 -8.04
CA TYR A 140 -11.05 5.12 -8.24
C TYR A 140 -11.90 4.21 -7.33
N PRO A 141 -12.53 3.18 -7.93
CA PRO A 141 -13.40 2.23 -7.22
C PRO A 141 -12.71 1.47 -6.09
N VAL A 142 -11.39 1.26 -6.20
CA VAL A 142 -10.53 0.62 -5.20
C VAL A 142 -9.11 1.18 -5.29
N HIS A 143 -8.34 1.08 -4.20
CA HIS A 143 -7.06 1.79 -4.06
C HIS A 143 -7.25 3.29 -4.33
N GLU A 144 -8.34 3.80 -3.84
CA GLU A 144 -8.79 5.17 -4.03
C GLU A 144 -7.74 6.17 -3.54
N VAL A 145 -7.66 7.26 -4.24
CA VAL A 145 -6.79 8.39 -3.90
C VAL A 145 -7.59 9.68 -3.82
N LEU A 146 -7.10 10.57 -2.98
CA LEU A 146 -7.63 11.91 -2.89
C LEU A 146 -7.09 12.72 -4.08
N ALA A 147 -7.99 13.28 -4.88
CA ALA A 147 -7.65 14.10 -6.03
C ALA A 147 -8.27 15.50 -5.88
N ARG A 148 -7.65 16.50 -6.47
CA ARG A 148 -8.26 17.81 -6.51
C ARG A 148 -9.46 17.84 -7.47
N GLU A 149 -10.50 18.56 -7.09
CA GLU A 149 -11.70 18.73 -7.93
C GLU A 149 -11.41 19.52 -9.21
N ASP A 150 -10.44 20.44 -9.17
CA ASP A 150 -10.01 21.25 -10.33
C ASP A 150 -9.05 20.49 -11.29
N GLY A 151 -8.72 19.23 -10.96
CA GLY A 151 -7.90 18.35 -11.79
C GLY A 151 -6.41 18.69 -11.86
N ARG A 152 -5.94 19.75 -11.19
CA ARG A 152 -4.51 20.06 -11.13
C ARG A 152 -3.79 19.25 -10.04
N SER A 153 -2.50 19.11 -10.16
CA SER A 153 -1.66 18.59 -9.07
C SER A 153 -1.33 19.68 -8.05
N GLU A 154 -1.09 19.27 -6.80
CA GLU A 154 -0.58 20.17 -5.77
C GLU A 154 0.85 20.63 -6.13
N THR A 155 1.14 21.88 -5.83
CA THR A 155 2.51 22.39 -5.82
C THR A 155 3.25 21.92 -4.57
N ALA A 156 4.58 21.93 -4.60
CA ALA A 156 5.39 21.59 -3.41
C ALA A 156 5.09 22.49 -2.19
N ALA A 157 4.63 23.72 -2.41
CA ALA A 157 4.24 24.64 -1.35
C ALA A 157 2.91 24.25 -0.67
N GLU A 158 2.03 23.54 -1.37
CA GLU A 158 0.73 23.11 -0.85
C GLU A 158 0.79 21.77 -0.09
N VAL A 159 1.89 21.01 -0.25
CA VAL A 159 2.10 19.74 0.45
C VAL A 159 3.03 19.96 1.64
N VAL A 160 2.64 19.46 2.81
CA VAL A 160 3.48 19.46 4.01
C VAL A 160 3.80 18.02 4.42
N VAL A 161 5.05 17.79 4.85
CA VAL A 161 5.45 16.52 5.45
C VAL A 161 5.33 16.68 6.97
N LEU A 162 4.41 15.94 7.57
CA LEU A 162 4.02 16.05 8.98
C LEU A 162 4.89 15.11 9.82
N GLN A 163 6.04 15.61 10.26
CA GLN A 163 6.93 14.85 11.15
C GLN A 163 6.26 14.64 12.52
N GLY A 164 6.35 13.40 13.04
CA GLY A 164 5.72 13.05 14.32
C GLY A 164 4.22 12.74 14.24
N VAL A 165 3.60 12.88 13.08
CA VAL A 165 2.28 12.30 12.82
C VAL A 165 2.48 10.86 12.36
N GLN A 166 2.12 9.90 13.23
CA GLN A 166 2.30 8.47 13.02
C GLN A 166 0.95 7.76 13.09
N LEU A 167 0.59 7.04 12.03
CA LEU A 167 -0.60 6.19 11.97
C LEU A 167 -0.16 4.72 11.82
N ASN A 168 -0.74 3.85 12.61
CA ASN A 168 -0.44 2.42 12.64
C ASN A 168 -1.65 1.63 12.14
N HIS A 169 -1.43 0.66 11.26
CA HIS A 169 -2.46 -0.20 10.73
C HIS A 169 -2.43 -1.57 11.42
N HIS A 170 -3.61 -2.03 11.81
CA HIS A 170 -3.82 -3.30 12.51
C HIS A 170 -4.88 -4.11 11.76
N PRO A 171 -4.53 -4.73 10.62
CA PRO A 171 -5.49 -5.33 9.69
C PRO A 171 -6.26 -6.49 10.33
N ASP A 172 -7.50 -6.65 9.88
CA ASP A 172 -8.27 -7.85 10.14
C ASP A 172 -7.87 -8.96 9.15
N PRO A 173 -7.17 -10.02 9.60
CA PRO A 173 -6.75 -11.09 8.71
C PRO A 173 -7.91 -11.92 8.16
N THR A 174 -9.11 -11.76 8.71
CA THR A 174 -10.31 -12.50 8.28
C THR A 174 -11.06 -11.79 7.14
N LYS A 175 -10.76 -10.51 6.86
CA LYS A 175 -11.41 -9.75 5.78
C LYS A 175 -11.05 -10.31 4.40
N SER A 176 -12.08 -10.66 3.64
CA SER A 176 -11.92 -11.13 2.26
C SER A 176 -11.52 -9.98 1.32
N ARG A 177 -10.54 -10.25 0.44
CA ARG A 177 -10.15 -9.37 -0.66
C ARG A 177 -10.87 -9.66 -1.98
N ALA A 178 -11.85 -10.57 -1.98
CA ALA A 178 -12.51 -11.03 -3.20
C ALA A 178 -13.15 -9.91 -4.05
N GLN A 179 -13.51 -8.79 -3.41
CA GLN A 179 -14.06 -7.62 -4.09
C GLN A 179 -13.03 -6.78 -4.87
N TYR A 180 -11.71 -6.98 -4.63
CA TYR A 180 -10.68 -6.11 -5.21
C TYR A 180 -10.52 -6.33 -6.71
N LEU A 181 -10.49 -7.60 -7.15
CA LEU A 181 -10.28 -7.91 -8.57
C LEU A 181 -11.34 -7.27 -9.48
N PRO A 182 -12.66 -7.45 -9.26
CA PRO A 182 -13.68 -6.81 -10.12
C PRO A 182 -13.63 -5.28 -10.05
N LEU A 183 -13.29 -4.69 -8.90
CA LEU A 183 -13.16 -3.23 -8.79
C LEU A 183 -11.91 -2.70 -9.52
N LEU A 184 -10.82 -3.47 -9.58
CA LEU A 184 -9.64 -3.10 -10.36
C LEU A 184 -9.88 -3.25 -11.86
N GLU A 185 -10.59 -4.29 -12.27
CA GLU A 185 -11.03 -4.43 -13.68
C GLU A 185 -11.91 -3.23 -14.08
N LEU A 186 -12.83 -2.79 -13.22
CA LEU A 186 -13.62 -1.59 -13.42
C LEU A 186 -12.73 -0.33 -13.47
N SER A 187 -11.73 -0.20 -12.57
CA SER A 187 -10.82 0.96 -12.57
C SER A 187 -10.07 1.13 -13.88
N VAL A 188 -9.57 0.03 -14.45
CA VAL A 188 -8.88 0.05 -15.75
C VAL A 188 -9.84 0.36 -16.89
N LEU A 189 -11.08 -0.16 -16.82
CA LEU A 189 -12.11 0.17 -17.83
C LEU A 189 -12.48 1.65 -17.84
N GLU A 190 -12.59 2.27 -16.64
CA GLU A 190 -12.90 3.69 -16.49
C GLU A 190 -11.72 4.60 -16.83
N ASN A 191 -10.48 4.13 -16.60
CA ASN A 191 -9.24 4.90 -16.76
C ASN A 191 -8.17 4.05 -17.47
N PRO A 192 -8.32 3.76 -18.76
CA PRO A 192 -7.45 2.83 -19.50
C PRO A 192 -6.00 3.33 -19.65
N ASP A 193 -5.76 4.64 -19.53
CA ASP A 193 -4.44 5.25 -19.65
C ASP A 193 -3.76 5.47 -18.28
N ASP A 194 -4.38 5.03 -17.19
CA ASP A 194 -3.81 5.18 -15.84
C ASP A 194 -2.84 4.03 -15.52
N ALA A 195 -1.54 4.34 -15.52
CA ALA A 195 -0.48 3.37 -15.24
C ALA A 195 -0.60 2.75 -13.84
N ARG A 196 -1.04 3.52 -12.85
CA ARG A 196 -1.18 3.04 -11.48
C ARG A 196 -2.27 1.96 -11.37
N THR A 197 -3.43 2.15 -12.01
CA THR A 197 -4.50 1.14 -12.00
C THR A 197 -4.09 -0.12 -12.75
N ALA A 198 -3.35 0.02 -13.87
CA ALA A 198 -2.81 -1.12 -14.62
C ALA A 198 -1.81 -1.94 -13.76
N HIS A 199 -0.93 -1.27 -13.00
CA HIS A 199 -0.03 -1.94 -12.06
C HIS A 199 -0.81 -2.73 -11.00
N TYR A 200 -1.78 -2.11 -10.34
CA TYR A 200 -2.57 -2.78 -9.29
C TYR A 200 -3.39 -3.96 -9.83
N LEU A 201 -4.00 -3.84 -11.02
CA LEU A 201 -4.74 -4.93 -11.65
C LEU A 201 -3.80 -6.09 -11.99
N GLY A 202 -2.65 -5.82 -12.58
CA GLY A 202 -1.66 -6.85 -12.90
C GLY A 202 -1.15 -7.58 -11.66
N ARG A 203 -0.92 -6.85 -10.56
CA ARG A 203 -0.56 -7.42 -9.26
C ARG A 203 -1.69 -8.28 -8.68
N GLU A 204 -2.93 -7.85 -8.79
CA GLU A 204 -4.08 -8.60 -8.29
C GLU A 204 -4.28 -9.90 -9.10
N TYR A 205 -4.10 -9.87 -10.42
CA TYR A 205 -4.06 -11.09 -11.23
C TYR A 205 -2.99 -12.08 -10.75
N MET A 206 -1.81 -11.60 -10.31
CA MET A 206 -0.76 -12.45 -9.74
C MET A 206 -1.24 -13.11 -8.43
N PHE A 207 -1.89 -12.39 -7.53
CA PHE A 207 -2.45 -12.94 -6.29
C PHE A 207 -3.54 -13.98 -6.55
N HIS A 208 -4.34 -13.78 -7.60
CA HIS A 208 -5.36 -14.74 -8.06
C HIS A 208 -4.81 -15.85 -8.97
N ARG A 209 -3.48 -15.96 -9.12
CA ARG A 209 -2.78 -16.95 -9.97
C ARG A 209 -3.22 -16.93 -11.44
N GLN A 210 -3.74 -15.82 -11.92
CA GLN A 210 -4.09 -15.60 -13.32
C GLN A 210 -2.83 -15.13 -14.10
N TRP A 211 -1.83 -16.04 -14.19
CA TRP A 211 -0.47 -15.72 -14.62
C TRP A 211 -0.39 -15.01 -15.98
N ARG A 212 -1.14 -15.47 -16.97
CA ARG A 212 -1.13 -14.83 -18.31
C ARG A 212 -1.68 -13.41 -18.27
N LYS A 213 -2.81 -13.20 -17.60
CA LYS A 213 -3.38 -11.85 -17.43
C LYS A 213 -2.44 -10.92 -16.64
N CYS A 214 -1.74 -11.46 -15.64
CA CYS A 214 -0.71 -10.71 -14.90
C CYS A 214 0.39 -10.22 -15.85
N ILE A 215 0.96 -11.11 -16.68
CA ILE A 215 2.00 -10.76 -17.63
C ILE A 215 1.52 -9.72 -18.64
N GLU A 216 0.35 -9.92 -19.23
CA GLU A 216 -0.26 -9.00 -20.20
C GLU A 216 -0.45 -7.60 -19.61
N MET A 217 -1.12 -7.50 -18.45
CA MET A 217 -1.44 -6.22 -17.81
C MET A 217 -0.19 -5.49 -17.32
N LEU A 218 0.78 -6.19 -16.71
CA LEU A 218 2.01 -5.55 -16.26
C LEU A 218 2.96 -5.20 -17.41
N THR A 219 2.91 -5.93 -18.53
CA THR A 219 3.61 -5.54 -19.75
C THR A 219 3.01 -4.26 -20.34
N LEU A 220 1.67 -4.15 -20.33
CA LEU A 220 0.99 -2.92 -20.71
C LEU A 220 1.43 -1.75 -19.81
N HIS A 221 1.36 -1.92 -18.47
CA HIS A 221 1.84 -0.92 -17.51
C HIS A 221 3.26 -0.43 -17.83
N LEU A 222 4.21 -1.34 -18.05
CA LEU A 222 5.61 -1.00 -18.32
C LEU A 222 5.83 -0.18 -19.60
N ASN A 223 4.85 -0.17 -20.52
CA ASN A 223 4.88 0.58 -21.79
C ASN A 223 4.03 1.86 -21.74
N MET A 224 3.31 2.12 -20.65
CA MET A 224 2.52 3.35 -20.48
C MET A 224 3.43 4.56 -20.23
N PRO A 225 3.19 5.70 -20.87
CA PRO A 225 3.96 6.93 -20.63
C PRO A 225 3.91 7.41 -19.16
N GLY A 226 2.80 7.16 -18.47
CA GLY A 226 2.61 7.50 -17.05
C GLY A 226 3.35 6.61 -16.06
N ALA A 227 3.87 5.46 -16.50
CA ALA A 227 4.62 4.52 -15.65
C ALA A 227 6.08 4.99 -15.46
N THR A 228 6.26 6.09 -14.75
CA THR A 228 7.58 6.73 -14.56
C THR A 228 8.27 6.36 -13.25
N TRP A 229 7.54 5.83 -12.26
CA TRP A 229 8.10 5.45 -10.97
C TRP A 229 8.87 4.14 -11.07
N ARG A 230 10.20 4.26 -10.99
CA ARG A 230 11.14 3.15 -11.27
C ARG A 230 10.96 1.96 -10.31
N GLU A 231 10.69 2.22 -9.05
CA GLU A 231 10.45 1.18 -8.05
C GLU A 231 9.18 0.37 -8.36
N GLU A 232 8.11 1.03 -8.79
CA GLU A 232 6.86 0.35 -9.20
C GLU A 232 7.07 -0.45 -10.50
N ARG A 233 7.85 0.08 -11.46
CA ARG A 233 8.25 -0.66 -12.67
C ARG A 233 9.08 -1.91 -12.32
N CYS A 234 10.00 -1.78 -11.37
CA CYS A 234 10.74 -2.92 -10.82
C CYS A 234 9.79 -3.96 -10.23
N ALA A 235 8.81 -3.55 -9.42
CA ALA A 235 7.81 -4.46 -8.85
C ALA A 235 7.00 -5.17 -9.94
N SER A 236 6.58 -4.45 -11.00
CA SER A 236 5.89 -5.05 -12.14
C SER A 236 6.75 -6.12 -12.83
N CYS A 237 8.03 -5.85 -13.06
CA CYS A 237 8.95 -6.84 -13.63
C CYS A 237 9.11 -8.08 -12.73
N ARG A 238 9.15 -7.90 -11.40
CA ARG A 238 9.21 -8.99 -10.42
C ARG A 238 7.93 -9.85 -10.45
N PHE A 239 6.76 -9.23 -10.51
CA PHE A 239 5.48 -9.97 -10.61
C PHE A 239 5.36 -10.71 -11.95
N ILE A 240 5.82 -10.13 -13.07
CA ILE A 240 5.95 -10.82 -14.36
C ILE A 240 6.87 -12.04 -14.22
N ALA A 241 8.02 -11.88 -13.56
CA ALA A 241 8.95 -12.99 -13.34
C ALA A 241 8.34 -14.12 -12.52
N ARG A 242 7.60 -13.79 -11.45
CA ARG A 242 6.85 -14.76 -10.64
C ARG A 242 5.80 -15.50 -11.48
N ALA A 243 5.08 -14.79 -12.35
CA ALA A 243 4.09 -15.40 -13.24
C ALA A 243 4.75 -16.37 -14.23
N HIS A 244 5.84 -15.98 -14.91
CA HIS A 244 6.62 -16.86 -15.79
C HIS A 244 7.17 -18.08 -15.04
N ALA A 245 7.73 -17.89 -13.83
CA ALA A 245 8.25 -18.98 -13.02
C ALA A 245 7.17 -20.02 -12.68
N ASN A 246 5.93 -19.57 -12.35
CA ASN A 246 4.81 -20.46 -12.09
C ASN A 246 4.28 -21.16 -13.34
N LEU A 247 4.50 -20.60 -14.52
CA LEU A 247 4.21 -21.24 -15.82
C LEU A 247 5.32 -22.18 -16.29
N GLY A 248 6.44 -22.28 -15.55
CA GLY A 248 7.60 -23.07 -15.95
C GLY A 248 8.53 -22.38 -16.97
N GLU A 249 8.26 -21.14 -17.31
CA GLU A 249 8.97 -20.34 -18.33
C GLU A 249 10.21 -19.68 -17.71
N ARG A 250 11.21 -20.52 -17.35
CA ARG A 250 12.40 -20.11 -16.56
C ARG A 250 13.24 -19.02 -17.23
N ARG A 251 13.38 -19.09 -18.56
CA ARG A 251 14.14 -18.10 -19.33
C ARG A 251 13.51 -16.72 -19.23
N ASP A 252 12.19 -16.64 -19.40
CA ASP A 252 11.45 -15.38 -19.39
C ASP A 252 11.37 -14.81 -17.96
N ALA A 253 11.25 -15.68 -16.94
CA ALA A 253 11.36 -15.28 -15.55
C ALA A 253 12.69 -14.59 -15.24
N ARG A 254 13.82 -15.15 -15.70
CA ARG A 254 15.15 -14.55 -15.52
C ARG A 254 15.26 -13.21 -16.26
N ALA A 255 14.79 -13.15 -17.52
CA ALA A 255 14.82 -11.92 -18.31
C ALA A 255 14.03 -10.79 -17.60
N ALA A 256 12.85 -11.11 -17.06
CA ALA A 256 12.06 -10.16 -16.30
C ALA A 256 12.77 -9.69 -15.02
N LEU A 257 13.47 -10.57 -14.28
CA LEU A 257 14.24 -10.19 -13.10
C LEU A 257 15.48 -9.35 -13.44
N PHE A 258 16.17 -9.60 -14.56
CA PHE A 258 17.23 -8.70 -15.02
C PHE A 258 16.69 -7.31 -15.36
N ARG A 259 15.52 -7.24 -15.98
CA ARG A 259 14.85 -5.96 -16.20
C ARG A 259 14.47 -5.28 -14.88
N ALA A 260 13.98 -6.02 -13.89
CA ALA A 260 13.69 -5.48 -12.57
C ALA A 260 14.92 -4.87 -11.90
N ILE A 261 16.08 -5.54 -11.97
CA ILE A 261 17.36 -5.02 -11.48
C ILE A 261 17.74 -3.73 -12.22
N ALA A 262 17.59 -3.69 -13.55
CA ALA A 262 17.90 -2.51 -14.35
C ALA A 262 16.97 -1.31 -14.03
N GLU A 263 15.68 -1.57 -13.75
CA GLU A 263 14.74 -0.53 -13.36
C GLU A 263 15.11 0.11 -12.01
N ALA A 264 15.46 -0.69 -10.99
CA ALA A 264 15.78 -0.17 -9.65
C ALA A 264 16.90 -0.98 -8.98
N PRO A 265 18.18 -0.76 -9.38
CA PRO A 265 19.33 -1.54 -8.87
C PRO A 265 19.63 -1.29 -7.38
N TRP A 266 19.01 -0.30 -6.76
CA TRP A 266 19.10 0.00 -5.33
C TRP A 266 18.10 -0.76 -4.46
N LEU A 267 17.16 -1.53 -5.06
CA LEU A 267 16.22 -2.39 -4.34
C LEU A 267 16.82 -3.77 -4.11
N ARG A 268 16.60 -4.33 -2.93
CA ARG A 268 17.09 -5.66 -2.55
C ARG A 268 16.28 -6.78 -3.20
N GLU A 269 14.98 -6.57 -3.34
CA GLU A 269 14.00 -7.56 -3.75
C GLU A 269 14.30 -8.25 -5.09
N PRO A 270 14.67 -7.56 -6.21
CA PRO A 270 14.90 -8.24 -7.48
C PRO A 270 16.13 -9.16 -7.44
N TYR A 271 17.17 -8.80 -6.67
CA TYR A 271 18.34 -9.67 -6.48
C TYR A 271 18.00 -10.89 -5.63
N PHE A 272 17.21 -10.71 -4.57
CA PHE A 272 16.73 -11.80 -3.73
C PHE A 272 15.89 -12.81 -4.54
N GLU A 273 14.96 -12.33 -5.36
CA GLU A 273 14.14 -13.19 -6.21
C GLU A 273 14.96 -13.91 -7.28
N MET A 274 15.96 -13.24 -7.89
CA MET A 274 16.88 -13.87 -8.80
C MET A 274 17.71 -14.96 -8.10
N ALA A 275 18.22 -14.68 -6.91
CA ALA A 275 18.97 -15.67 -6.12
C ALA A 275 18.11 -16.92 -5.82
N ARG A 276 16.84 -16.71 -5.44
CA ARG A 276 15.89 -17.79 -5.17
C ARG A 276 15.58 -18.62 -6.44
N LEU A 277 15.37 -17.96 -7.57
CA LEU A 277 15.13 -18.63 -8.85
C LEU A 277 16.32 -19.50 -9.25
N LEU A 278 17.54 -18.92 -9.20
CA LEU A 278 18.78 -19.64 -9.55
C LEU A 278 19.09 -20.80 -8.60
N LEU A 279 18.81 -20.64 -7.29
CA LEU A 279 18.95 -21.72 -6.32
C LEU A 279 18.04 -22.91 -6.65
N ASN A 280 16.79 -22.63 -7.00
CA ASN A 280 15.81 -23.64 -7.40
C ASN A 280 16.17 -24.34 -8.72
N ASP A 281 16.89 -23.66 -9.59
CA ASP A 281 17.37 -24.19 -10.87
C ASP A 281 18.72 -24.94 -10.74
N GLY A 282 19.31 -25.01 -9.51
CA GLY A 282 20.61 -25.65 -9.27
C GLY A 282 21.83 -24.82 -9.70
N GLU A 283 21.63 -23.55 -10.01
CA GLU A 283 22.71 -22.62 -10.40
C GLU A 283 23.30 -21.93 -9.17
N PHE A 284 23.92 -22.70 -8.30
CA PHE A 284 24.34 -22.30 -6.96
C PHE A 284 25.35 -21.14 -6.93
N ALA A 285 26.26 -21.07 -7.88
CA ALA A 285 27.22 -19.96 -7.99
C ALA A 285 26.52 -18.63 -8.27
N GLY A 286 25.60 -18.63 -9.24
CA GLY A 286 24.77 -17.47 -9.57
C GLY A 286 23.85 -17.06 -8.40
N ALA A 287 23.23 -18.04 -7.75
CA ALA A 287 22.39 -17.80 -6.57
C ALA A 287 23.18 -17.11 -5.43
N ALA A 288 24.37 -17.63 -5.10
CA ALA A 288 25.24 -17.05 -4.08
C ALA A 288 25.71 -15.63 -4.46
N PHE A 289 26.01 -15.39 -5.73
CA PHE A 289 26.39 -14.07 -6.22
C PHE A 289 25.26 -13.04 -6.07
N MET A 290 24.05 -13.36 -6.53
CA MET A 290 22.89 -12.48 -6.43
C MET A 290 22.49 -12.22 -4.97
N ALA A 291 22.58 -13.24 -4.11
CA ALA A 291 22.30 -13.08 -2.68
C ALA A 291 23.29 -12.11 -2.00
N ARG A 292 24.59 -12.15 -2.37
CA ARG A 292 25.57 -11.18 -1.87
C ARG A 292 25.28 -9.78 -2.33
N LEU A 293 24.90 -9.57 -3.59
CA LEU A 293 24.50 -8.25 -4.09
C LEU A 293 23.29 -7.71 -3.31
N ALA A 294 22.28 -8.57 -3.07
CA ALA A 294 21.13 -8.20 -2.24
C ALA A 294 21.56 -7.76 -0.83
N LEU A 295 22.42 -8.54 -0.15
CA LEU A 295 22.90 -8.23 1.19
C LEU A 295 23.77 -6.97 1.25
N ALA A 296 24.39 -6.55 0.16
CA ALA A 296 25.17 -5.30 0.12
C ALA A 296 24.27 -4.05 0.18
N ILE A 297 22.97 -4.17 -0.16
CA ILE A 297 22.02 -3.08 -0.04
C ILE A 297 21.54 -3.03 1.42
N GLN A 298 21.89 -1.98 2.15
CA GLN A 298 21.66 -1.88 3.61
C GLN A 298 20.40 -1.08 3.96
N THR A 299 19.98 -0.15 3.11
CA THR A 299 18.85 0.74 3.40
C THR A 299 17.55 0.18 2.81
N ARG A 300 16.59 -0.11 3.68
CA ARG A 300 15.25 -0.50 3.27
C ARG A 300 14.45 0.76 2.90
N PRO A 301 13.87 0.84 1.69
CA PRO A 301 13.04 1.98 1.33
C PRO A 301 11.67 1.90 2.02
N GLU A 302 11.17 3.07 2.44
CA GLU A 302 9.82 3.21 3.03
C GLU A 302 8.77 3.34 1.92
N VAL A 303 8.55 2.27 1.18
CA VAL A 303 7.61 2.20 0.05
C VAL A 303 6.80 0.90 0.08
N TYR A 304 5.58 0.94 -0.45
CA TYR A 304 4.66 -0.19 -0.39
C TYR A 304 5.09 -1.45 -1.16
N ILE A 305 6.09 -1.32 -2.02
CA ILE A 305 6.64 -2.43 -2.82
C ILE A 305 7.80 -3.16 -2.14
N SER A 306 8.26 -2.67 -0.98
CA SER A 306 9.26 -3.34 -0.15
C SER A 306 8.65 -4.57 0.52
N GLU A 307 9.28 -5.73 0.34
CA GLU A 307 8.76 -7.01 0.85
C GLU A 307 9.67 -7.57 1.95
N ASP A 308 9.08 -7.94 3.09
CA ASP A 308 9.79 -8.42 4.29
C ASP A 308 10.72 -9.61 4.01
N ALA A 309 10.33 -10.52 3.11
CA ALA A 309 11.13 -11.68 2.75
C ALA A 309 12.56 -11.36 2.28
N ALA A 310 12.75 -10.20 1.62
CA ALA A 310 14.08 -9.77 1.19
C ALA A 310 14.92 -9.15 2.32
N TRP A 311 14.29 -8.75 3.43
CA TRP A 311 14.92 -7.99 4.53
C TRP A 311 15.08 -8.79 5.82
N GLY A 312 14.39 -9.92 5.94
CA GLY A 312 14.50 -10.86 7.05
C GLY A 312 15.59 -11.92 6.87
N ASP A 313 15.46 -13.00 7.64
CA ASP A 313 16.42 -14.10 7.70
C ASP A 313 16.45 -15.01 6.45
N GLU A 314 15.47 -14.89 5.57
CA GLU A 314 15.37 -15.76 4.39
C GLU A 314 16.56 -15.57 3.45
N LEU A 315 16.98 -14.34 3.22
CA LEU A 315 18.09 -14.02 2.34
C LEU A 315 19.46 -14.56 2.83
N PRO A 316 19.85 -14.36 4.11
CA PRO A 316 21.06 -14.99 4.66
C PRO A 316 21.05 -16.52 4.57
N ARG A 317 19.93 -17.15 4.90
CA ARG A 317 19.76 -18.62 4.79
C ARG A 317 19.87 -19.12 3.35
N LEU A 318 19.34 -18.35 2.39
CA LEU A 318 19.47 -18.64 0.98
C LEU A 318 20.93 -18.63 0.53
N LEU A 319 21.70 -17.61 0.97
CA LEU A 319 23.12 -17.52 0.68
C LEU A 319 23.90 -18.72 1.24
N GLU A 320 23.67 -19.07 2.50
CA GLU A 320 24.31 -20.22 3.15
C GLU A 320 24.01 -21.52 2.41
N ARG A 321 22.74 -21.75 2.05
CA ARG A 321 22.32 -22.91 1.28
C ARG A 321 23.00 -22.96 -0.09
N ALA A 322 23.03 -21.84 -0.82
CA ALA A 322 23.67 -21.77 -2.13
C ALA A 322 25.17 -22.07 -2.04
N GLN A 323 25.87 -21.56 -1.02
CA GLN A 323 27.30 -21.83 -0.78
C GLN A 323 27.56 -23.30 -0.43
N THR A 324 26.70 -23.91 0.38
CA THR A 324 26.81 -25.32 0.77
C THR A 324 26.64 -26.24 -0.44
N GLU A 325 25.62 -26.01 -1.24
CA GLU A 325 25.39 -26.81 -2.45
C GLU A 325 26.47 -26.60 -3.51
N LEU A 326 27.00 -25.39 -3.63
CA LEU A 326 28.13 -25.09 -4.51
C LEU A 326 29.39 -25.89 -4.09
N LYS A 327 29.74 -25.93 -2.79
CA LYS A 327 30.85 -26.72 -2.29
C LYS A 327 30.66 -28.22 -2.58
N ARG A 328 29.46 -28.76 -2.35
CA ARG A 328 29.14 -30.16 -2.65
C ARG A 328 29.36 -30.48 -4.14
N THR A 329 28.86 -29.60 -5.01
CA THR A 329 29.01 -29.77 -6.47
C THR A 329 30.47 -29.75 -6.92
N LEU A 330 31.32 -28.92 -6.30
CA LEU A 330 32.74 -28.81 -6.60
C LEU A 330 33.58 -29.99 -6.06
N LEU A 331 33.13 -30.63 -4.96
CA LEU A 331 33.82 -31.80 -4.38
C LEU A 331 33.50 -33.12 -5.08
N ILE A 332 32.43 -33.14 -5.90
CA ILE A 332 32.04 -34.34 -6.69
C ILE A 332 32.73 -34.37 -8.08
N LYS A 333 33.30 -33.25 -8.51
CA LYS A 333 34.13 -33.15 -9.74
C LYS A 333 35.59 -33.31 -9.43
#